data_2662255561bef707e203732d1adcd99e
#
_entry.id   2662255561bef707e203732d1adcd99e
#
_cell.length_a   1.000
_cell.length_b   1.000
_cell.length_c   1.000
_cell.angle_alpha   90.00
_cell.angle_beta   90.00
_cell.angle_gamma   90.00
#
_symmetry.space_group_name_H-M   'P 1'
#
loop_
_entity.id
_entity.type
_entity.pdbx_description
1 polymer ?
#
loop_
_entity_poly.entity_id
_entity_poly.type
_entity_poly.pdbx_seq_one_letter_code
_entity_poly.pdbx_strand_id
1 'polypeptide(L)'
;MSRTAVVIAFVLALIGPASAQKAEIEAANAKLTEFFSKGDFPGIASLYTADAVALPPGSAMVQGRAAIEVMWKGMAEQVSDPKLTTLDVKPLGPSAVREIGTFSLKTKGPTPQEVSGKYVVVWEKVGNDWKPSFKILSTL
;
A
#
# COMPACT_ATOMS: atom_id res chain seq x y z
N MET A 1 52.63 29.23 5.88
CA MET A 1 51.55 28.49 6.54
C MET A 1 50.41 28.27 5.55
N SER A 2 50.34 27.08 4.99
CA SER A 2 49.31 26.71 3.99
C SER A 2 48.08 26.22 4.72
N ARG A 3 46.94 26.92 4.57
CA ARG A 3 45.65 26.49 5.04
C ARG A 3 44.97 25.70 3.92
N THR A 4 45.06 24.39 3.98
CA THR A 4 44.34 23.50 3.07
C THR A 4 42.87 23.48 3.48
N ALA A 5 42.01 24.15 2.73
CA ALA A 5 40.55 24.04 2.89
C ALA A 5 40.09 22.70 2.31
N VAL A 6 39.68 21.79 3.15
CA VAL A 6 39.01 20.57 2.75
C VAL A 6 37.57 20.94 2.37
N VAL A 7 37.30 20.98 1.08
CA VAL A 7 35.90 21.09 0.57
C VAL A 7 35.29 19.72 0.63
N ILE A 8 34.45 19.50 1.64
CA ILE A 8 33.58 18.31 1.72
C ILE A 8 32.44 18.56 0.74
N ALA A 9 32.53 17.97 -0.45
CA ALA A 9 31.41 17.93 -1.38
C ALA A 9 30.34 17.01 -0.83
N PHE A 10 29.24 17.59 -0.30
CA PHE A 10 27.99 16.86 -0.03
C PHE A 10 27.38 16.46 -1.38
N VAL A 11 27.56 15.20 -1.76
CA VAL A 11 26.78 14.62 -2.86
C VAL A 11 25.37 14.40 -2.32
N LEU A 12 24.50 15.40 -2.50
CA LEU A 12 23.05 15.18 -2.39
C LEU A 12 22.65 14.26 -3.56
N ALA A 13 22.45 12.99 -3.26
CA ALA A 13 21.78 12.08 -4.19
C ALA A 13 20.38 12.65 -4.45
N LEU A 14 20.17 13.24 -5.61
CA LEU A 14 18.86 13.68 -6.07
C LEU A 14 18.02 12.43 -6.34
N ILE A 15 17.24 12.01 -5.32
CA ILE A 15 16.19 11.02 -5.50
C ILE A 15 15.16 11.67 -6.41
N GLY A 16 14.98 11.13 -7.63
CA GLY A 16 13.98 11.65 -8.58
C GLY A 16 12.56 11.57 -8.01
N PRO A 17 11.62 12.44 -8.49
CA PRO A 17 10.24 12.49 -7.95
C PRO A 17 9.49 11.16 -8.02
N ALA A 18 9.72 10.32 -9.03
CA ALA A 18 9.14 8.99 -9.15
C ALA A 18 9.62 8.01 -8.07
N SER A 19 10.91 8.05 -7.71
CA SER A 19 11.49 7.24 -6.64
C SER A 19 10.98 7.68 -5.27
N ALA A 20 10.81 8.98 -5.05
CA ALA A 20 10.24 9.53 -3.82
C ALA A 20 8.77 9.10 -3.65
N GLN A 21 7.96 9.15 -4.71
CA GLN A 21 6.57 8.69 -4.69
C GLN A 21 6.49 7.18 -4.42
N LYS A 22 7.33 6.37 -5.05
CA LYS A 22 7.39 4.93 -4.78
C LYS A 22 7.66 4.65 -3.32
N ALA A 23 8.64 5.33 -2.71
CA ALA A 23 8.96 5.18 -1.29
C ALA A 23 7.80 5.58 -0.38
N GLU A 24 7.06 6.64 -0.71
CA GLU A 24 5.87 7.06 0.04
C GLU A 24 4.74 6.02 -0.04
N ILE A 25 4.52 5.42 -1.21
CA ILE A 25 3.53 4.37 -1.41
C ILE A 25 3.92 3.08 -0.66
N GLU A 26 5.19 2.69 -0.72
CA GLU A 26 5.71 1.55 0.05
C GLU A 26 5.54 1.76 1.57
N ALA A 27 5.78 2.97 2.06
CA ALA A 27 5.55 3.32 3.47
C ALA A 27 4.07 3.24 3.85
N ALA A 28 3.17 3.66 2.97
CA ALA A 28 1.72 3.55 3.18
C ALA A 28 1.26 2.09 3.19
N ASN A 29 1.79 1.25 2.30
CA ASN A 29 1.55 -0.19 2.29
C ASN A 29 2.06 -0.87 3.57
N ALA A 30 3.24 -0.48 4.08
CA ALA A 30 3.77 -0.99 5.34
C ALA A 30 2.85 -0.68 6.53
N LYS A 31 2.24 0.50 6.53
CA LYS A 31 1.27 0.91 7.55
C LYS A 31 0.00 0.06 7.51
N LEU A 32 -0.48 -0.29 6.32
CA LEU A 32 -1.61 -1.20 6.15
C LEU A 32 -1.31 -2.59 6.74
N THR A 33 -0.17 -3.17 6.42
CA THR A 33 0.23 -4.48 6.95
C THR A 33 0.45 -4.46 8.45
N GLU A 34 0.97 -3.37 9.00
CA GLU A 34 1.11 -3.16 10.45
C GLU A 34 -0.26 -3.16 11.14
N PHE A 35 -1.21 -2.37 10.66
CA PHE A 35 -2.57 -2.35 11.21
C PHE A 35 -3.26 -3.71 11.10
N PHE A 36 -3.09 -4.40 9.98
CA PHE A 36 -3.63 -5.74 9.80
C PHE A 36 -3.08 -6.72 10.85
N SER A 37 -1.78 -6.71 11.08
CA SER A 37 -1.12 -7.57 12.09
C SER A 37 -1.59 -7.29 13.52
N LYS A 38 -1.97 -6.05 13.80
CA LYS A 38 -2.52 -5.63 15.11
C LYS A 38 -4.02 -5.85 15.25
N GLY A 39 -4.72 -6.23 14.17
CA GLY A 39 -6.16 -6.32 14.14
C GLY A 39 -6.86 -4.96 14.22
N ASP A 40 -6.18 -3.89 13.83
CA ASP A 40 -6.71 -2.53 13.82
C ASP A 40 -7.41 -2.24 12.47
N PHE A 41 -8.61 -2.79 12.31
CA PHE A 41 -9.39 -2.63 11.09
C PHE A 41 -9.95 -1.21 10.91
N PRO A 42 -10.38 -0.49 11.96
CA PRO A 42 -10.66 0.94 11.85
C PRO A 42 -9.45 1.74 11.36
N GLY A 43 -8.24 1.39 11.82
CA GLY A 43 -6.99 1.98 11.35
C GLY A 43 -6.77 1.75 9.86
N ILE A 44 -6.99 0.52 9.37
CA ILE A 44 -6.91 0.22 7.93
C ILE A 44 -7.93 1.06 7.14
N ALA A 45 -9.17 1.10 7.57
CA ALA A 45 -10.23 1.86 6.89
C ALA A 45 -9.88 3.35 6.79
N SER A 46 -9.25 3.91 7.82
CA SER A 46 -8.81 5.32 7.83
C SER A 46 -7.74 5.65 6.80
N LEU A 47 -6.99 4.64 6.31
CA LEU A 47 -5.99 4.82 5.26
C LEU A 47 -6.60 5.11 3.89
N TYR A 48 -7.83 4.69 3.66
CA TYR A 48 -8.56 4.87 2.40
C TYR A 48 -9.22 6.23 2.29
N THR A 49 -9.51 6.67 1.06
CA THR A 49 -10.42 7.82 0.85
C THR A 49 -11.83 7.48 1.32
N ALA A 50 -12.64 8.50 1.62
CA ALA A 50 -14.01 8.29 2.13
C ALA A 50 -14.91 7.52 1.17
N ASP A 51 -14.71 7.71 -0.13
CA ASP A 51 -15.47 7.09 -1.23
C ASP A 51 -14.73 5.92 -1.90
N ALA A 52 -13.71 5.39 -1.27
CA ALA A 52 -12.87 4.35 -1.85
C ALA A 52 -13.64 3.11 -2.29
N VAL A 53 -13.19 2.51 -3.37
CA VAL A 53 -13.75 1.29 -3.94
C VAL A 53 -12.69 0.18 -3.92
N ALA A 54 -13.09 -0.99 -3.47
CA ALA A 54 -12.26 -2.19 -3.54
C ALA A 54 -12.98 -3.30 -4.30
N LEU A 55 -12.22 -4.01 -5.12
CA LEU A 55 -12.68 -5.17 -5.90
C LEU A 55 -11.88 -6.40 -5.44
N PRO A 56 -12.33 -7.08 -4.37
CA PRO A 56 -11.68 -8.30 -3.90
C PRO A 56 -11.94 -9.46 -4.86
N PRO A 57 -11.02 -10.44 -4.96
CA PRO A 57 -11.21 -11.59 -5.83
C PRO A 57 -12.39 -12.45 -5.36
N GLY A 58 -13.22 -12.85 -6.32
CA GLY A 58 -14.35 -13.74 -6.07
C GLY A 58 -15.49 -13.14 -5.24
N SER A 59 -15.51 -11.83 -5.03
CA SER A 59 -16.52 -11.14 -4.22
C SER A 59 -17.05 -9.90 -4.93
N ALA A 60 -18.18 -9.40 -4.46
CA ALA A 60 -18.78 -8.17 -4.98
C ALA A 60 -17.91 -6.94 -4.66
N MET A 61 -18.12 -5.89 -5.44
CA MET A 61 -17.53 -4.58 -5.19
C MET A 61 -17.87 -4.07 -3.78
N VAL A 62 -16.87 -3.52 -3.12
CA VAL A 62 -16.99 -2.91 -1.79
C VAL A 62 -16.77 -1.41 -1.91
N GLN A 63 -17.62 -0.59 -1.33
CA GLN A 63 -17.52 0.87 -1.42
C GLN A 63 -17.66 1.53 -0.05
N GLY A 64 -16.78 2.49 0.21
CA GLY A 64 -16.74 3.30 1.42
C GLY A 64 -15.96 2.65 2.56
N ARG A 65 -15.51 3.48 3.50
CA ARG A 65 -14.65 3.04 4.62
C ARG A 65 -15.28 1.97 5.51
N ALA A 66 -16.56 2.11 5.84
CA ALA A 66 -17.25 1.15 6.69
C ALA A 66 -17.29 -0.26 6.08
N ALA A 67 -17.60 -0.36 4.78
CA ALA A 67 -17.61 -1.62 4.06
C ALA A 67 -16.20 -2.19 3.87
N ILE A 68 -15.21 -1.34 3.66
CA ILE A 68 -13.79 -1.74 3.56
C ILE A 68 -13.28 -2.28 4.90
N GLU A 69 -13.68 -1.68 6.03
CA GLU A 69 -13.34 -2.21 7.36
C GLU A 69 -13.90 -3.62 7.55
N VAL A 70 -15.16 -3.85 7.22
CA VAL A 70 -15.80 -5.16 7.28
C VAL A 70 -15.10 -6.17 6.37
N MET A 71 -14.72 -5.77 5.16
CA MET A 71 -13.97 -6.61 4.23
C MET A 71 -12.63 -7.07 4.82
N TRP A 72 -11.84 -6.15 5.38
CA TRP A 72 -10.55 -6.49 5.97
C TRP A 72 -10.69 -7.36 7.22
N LYS A 73 -11.69 -7.09 8.04
CA LYS A 73 -11.99 -7.91 9.22
C LYS A 73 -12.34 -9.34 8.82
N GLY A 74 -13.20 -9.53 7.82
CA GLY A 74 -13.54 -10.85 7.29
C GLY A 74 -12.34 -11.56 6.67
N MET A 75 -11.47 -10.83 5.96
CA MET A 75 -10.24 -11.39 5.41
C MET A 75 -9.31 -11.89 6.51
N ALA A 76 -9.17 -11.17 7.61
CA ALA A 76 -8.30 -11.53 8.73
C ALA A 76 -8.76 -12.79 9.47
N GLU A 77 -10.01 -13.21 9.31
CA GLU A 77 -10.50 -14.50 9.84
C GLU A 77 -9.98 -15.69 9.03
N GLN A 78 -9.61 -15.47 7.77
CA GLN A 78 -9.24 -16.53 6.82
C GLN A 78 -7.75 -16.57 6.49
N VAL A 79 -7.06 -15.43 6.57
CA VAL A 79 -5.66 -15.31 6.17
C VAL A 79 -4.83 -14.53 7.19
N SER A 80 -3.52 -14.72 7.11
CA SER A 80 -2.53 -14.04 7.95
C SER A 80 -1.29 -13.67 7.13
N ASP A 81 -0.38 -12.95 7.76
CA ASP A 81 0.96 -12.63 7.25
C ASP A 81 0.94 -12.01 5.84
N PRO A 82 0.19 -10.91 5.64
CA PRO A 82 0.16 -10.24 4.35
C PRO A 82 1.51 -9.60 4.03
N LYS A 83 1.99 -9.82 2.81
CA LYS A 83 3.18 -9.17 2.26
C LYS A 83 2.79 -8.48 0.96
N LEU A 84 3.14 -7.21 0.85
CA LEU A 84 2.90 -6.40 -0.34
C LEU A 84 4.24 -6.02 -0.96
N THR A 85 4.35 -6.17 -2.27
CA THR A 85 5.54 -5.78 -3.01
C THR A 85 5.14 -4.83 -4.12
N THR A 86 5.57 -3.57 -4.03
CA THR A 86 5.35 -2.56 -5.04
C THR A 86 6.29 -2.80 -6.24
N LEU A 87 5.73 -3.03 -7.41
CA LEU A 87 6.50 -3.26 -8.63
C LEU A 87 6.67 -1.97 -9.45
N ASP A 88 5.63 -1.16 -9.56
CA ASP A 88 5.62 0.04 -10.38
C ASP A 88 4.71 1.11 -9.78
N VAL A 89 5.16 2.35 -9.81
CA VAL A 89 4.38 3.53 -9.42
C VAL A 89 4.47 4.56 -10.54
N LYS A 90 3.32 4.95 -11.08
CA LYS A 90 3.22 5.93 -12.17
C LYS A 90 2.35 7.09 -11.76
N PRO A 91 2.85 8.34 -11.86
CA PRO A 91 2.01 9.52 -11.68
C PRO A 91 0.88 9.57 -12.73
N LEU A 92 -0.33 9.89 -12.27
CA LEU A 92 -1.51 10.13 -13.11
C LEU A 92 -1.91 11.61 -13.14
N GLY A 93 -1.15 12.44 -12.45
CA GLY A 93 -1.37 13.86 -12.30
C GLY A 93 -0.68 14.35 -11.02
N PRO A 94 -0.88 15.61 -10.60
CA PRO A 94 -0.20 16.19 -9.44
C PRO A 94 -0.64 15.57 -8.09
N SER A 95 -1.82 14.94 -8.05
CA SER A 95 -2.42 14.42 -6.81
C SER A 95 -2.92 12.98 -6.91
N ALA A 96 -2.49 12.24 -7.94
CA ALA A 96 -2.85 10.84 -8.09
C ALA A 96 -1.69 10.02 -8.66
N VAL A 97 -1.57 8.78 -8.21
CA VAL A 97 -0.61 7.79 -8.72
C VAL A 97 -1.29 6.44 -8.87
N ARG A 98 -0.79 5.65 -9.83
CA ARG A 98 -1.15 4.23 -9.97
C ARG A 98 0.00 3.38 -9.45
N GLU A 99 -0.33 2.42 -8.60
CA GLU A 99 0.58 1.37 -8.17
C GLU A 99 0.20 0.04 -8.80
N ILE A 100 1.19 -0.73 -9.24
CA ILE A 100 1.07 -2.15 -9.56
C ILE A 100 1.95 -2.90 -8.58
N GLY A 101 1.43 -3.97 -8.00
CA GLY A 101 2.16 -4.78 -7.05
C GLY A 101 1.71 -6.23 -7.01
N THR A 102 2.41 -6.99 -6.19
CA THR A 102 2.07 -8.37 -5.86
C THR A 102 1.85 -8.52 -4.37
N PHE A 103 1.06 -9.49 -4.00
CA PHE A 103 0.85 -9.84 -2.61
C PHE A 103 1.05 -11.33 -2.37
N SER A 104 1.40 -11.67 -1.14
CA SER A 104 1.30 -13.04 -0.61
C SER A 104 0.63 -13.02 0.75
N LEU A 105 -0.09 -14.07 1.04
CA LEU A 105 -0.85 -14.29 2.27
C LEU A 105 -0.69 -15.77 2.66
N LYS A 106 -0.92 -16.08 3.93
CA LYS A 106 -1.04 -17.47 4.40
C LYS A 106 -2.48 -17.75 4.80
N THR A 107 -3.03 -18.87 4.36
CA THR A 107 -4.34 -19.31 4.83
C THR A 107 -4.25 -19.75 6.30
N LYS A 108 -5.30 -19.53 7.07
CA LYS A 108 -5.46 -20.06 8.43
C LYS A 108 -6.06 -21.46 8.36
N GLY A 109 -5.72 -22.30 9.33
CA GLY A 109 -6.24 -23.65 9.43
C GLY A 109 -5.15 -24.65 9.76
N PRO A 110 -5.49 -25.98 9.80
CA PRO A 110 -4.53 -27.03 10.18
C PRO A 110 -3.39 -27.23 9.17
N THR A 111 -3.59 -26.81 7.91
CA THR A 111 -2.56 -26.88 6.85
C THR A 111 -2.45 -25.52 6.17
N PRO A 112 -1.71 -24.56 6.74
CA PRO A 112 -1.54 -23.24 6.12
C PRO A 112 -0.89 -23.35 4.74
N GLN A 113 -1.45 -22.60 3.77
CA GLN A 113 -0.93 -22.53 2.42
C GLN A 113 -0.65 -21.08 2.06
N GLU A 114 0.36 -20.84 1.22
CA GLU A 114 0.62 -19.53 0.66
C GLU A 114 -0.29 -19.29 -0.54
N VAL A 115 -0.94 -18.12 -0.53
CA VAL A 115 -1.74 -17.59 -1.65
C VAL A 115 -1.06 -16.33 -2.14
N SER A 116 -0.84 -16.26 -3.44
CA SER A 116 -0.22 -15.11 -4.09
C SER A 116 -1.13 -14.49 -5.12
N GLY A 117 -0.91 -13.23 -5.42
CA GLY A 117 -1.67 -12.52 -6.43
C GLY A 117 -1.03 -11.20 -6.83
N LYS A 118 -1.79 -10.45 -7.61
CA LYS A 118 -1.43 -9.12 -8.10
C LYS A 118 -2.48 -8.12 -7.71
N TYR A 119 -2.08 -6.86 -7.63
CA TYR A 119 -3.02 -5.78 -7.37
C TYR A 119 -2.68 -4.53 -8.15
N VAL A 120 -3.69 -3.72 -8.36
CA VAL A 120 -3.57 -2.33 -8.82
C VAL A 120 -4.26 -1.44 -7.81
N VAL A 121 -3.60 -0.36 -7.45
CA VAL A 121 -4.17 0.68 -6.58
C VAL A 121 -4.02 2.02 -7.26
N VAL A 122 -5.09 2.80 -7.24
CA VAL A 122 -5.04 4.25 -7.50
C VAL A 122 -5.00 4.94 -6.15
N TRP A 123 -3.97 5.74 -5.95
CA TRP A 123 -3.74 6.55 -4.76
C TRP A 123 -4.05 8.00 -5.08
N GLU A 124 -4.77 8.66 -4.17
CA GLU A 124 -5.03 10.09 -4.23
C GLU A 124 -4.37 10.79 -3.04
N LYS A 125 -3.77 11.93 -3.30
CA LYS A 125 -3.17 12.75 -2.25
C LYS A 125 -4.24 13.58 -1.56
N VAL A 126 -4.41 13.34 -0.26
CA VAL A 126 -5.36 14.05 0.60
C VAL A 126 -4.55 14.75 1.70
N GLY A 127 -4.41 16.07 1.61
CA GLY A 127 -3.45 16.80 2.43
C GLY A 127 -2.02 16.37 2.11
N ASN A 128 -1.31 15.86 3.10
CA ASN A 128 0.06 15.32 2.95
C ASN A 128 0.10 13.79 2.83
N ASP A 129 -1.06 13.12 2.84
CA ASP A 129 -1.15 11.66 2.85
C ASP A 129 -1.60 11.10 1.49
N TRP A 130 -0.96 10.01 1.08
CA TRP A 130 -1.44 9.19 -0.01
C TRP A 130 -2.46 8.19 0.51
N LYS A 131 -3.66 8.17 -0.08
CA LYS A 131 -4.77 7.30 0.32
C LYS A 131 -5.28 6.48 -0.86
N PRO A 132 -5.47 5.16 -0.72
CA PRO A 132 -6.11 4.36 -1.76
C PRO A 132 -7.54 4.87 -2.01
N SER A 133 -7.85 5.15 -3.26
CA SER A 133 -9.21 5.48 -3.71
C SER A 133 -9.85 4.35 -4.51
N PHE A 134 -9.03 3.51 -5.12
CA PHE A 134 -9.46 2.35 -5.88
C PHE A 134 -8.44 1.23 -5.73
N LYS A 135 -8.92 0.01 -5.50
CA LYS A 135 -8.06 -1.16 -5.39
C LYS A 135 -8.72 -2.38 -6.01
N ILE A 136 -8.00 -3.06 -6.87
CA ILE A 136 -8.40 -4.37 -7.41
C ILE A 136 -7.32 -5.40 -7.10
N LEU A 137 -7.76 -6.59 -6.69
CA LEU A 137 -6.90 -7.72 -6.41
C LEU A 137 -7.30 -8.92 -7.28
N SER A 138 -6.30 -9.66 -7.74
CA SER A 138 -6.48 -10.91 -8.50
C SER A 138 -5.55 -11.96 -7.92
N THR A 139 -6.07 -13.13 -7.60
CA THR A 139 -5.26 -14.30 -7.23
C THR A 139 -4.62 -14.92 -8.46
N LEU A 140 -3.46 -15.53 -8.29
CA LEU A 140 -2.77 -16.33 -9.32
C LEU A 140 -3.23 -17.78 -9.29
#